data_e7ef883ea92652d597253c8e15e4821f
#
_entry.id   e7ef883ea92652d597253c8e15e4821f
#
_cell.length_a   1.000
_cell.length_b   1.000
_cell.length_c   1.000
_cell.angle_alpha   90.00
_cell.angle_beta   90.00
_cell.angle_gamma   90.00
#
_symmetry.space_group_name_H-M   'P 1'
#
loop_
_entity.id
_entity.type
_entity.pdbx_description
1 polymer ?
#
loop_
_entity_poly.entity_id
_entity_poly.type
_entity_poly.pdbx_seq_one_letter_code
_entity_poly.pdbx_strand_id
1 'polypeptide(L)'
;MPTFNEVDTLEAVVRGLRDVEPGIGIVVVDDSSADGTSELAHRLVGELGDITVIDRPTKLGLGSAYRRGIGSALQQGADVCVQIDADLSHDPSDLPALLANISHGADLAIGSRYVPGGRIERWPWSRRWLSRWGNRYAAGVLGLAVNDATAGYRAYRAEALRRLDFDTVTADGYGFQIEMTHRIVRTGGKIVEFPITFRDRGSGRSKLNRGIVREAVGLVVRLWVDDRRDRRRRRRLSG
;
A
#
# COMPACT_ATOMS: atom_id res chain seq x y z
N MET A 1 -5.54 -7.16 0.22
CA MET A 1 -4.43 -7.87 0.90
C MET A 1 -3.79 -8.84 -0.10
N PRO A 2 -2.57 -8.59 -0.58
CA PRO A 2 -1.84 -9.53 -1.42
C PRO A 2 -1.21 -10.63 -0.58
N THR A 3 -1.13 -11.86 -1.12
CA THR A 3 -0.47 -13.00 -0.48
C THR A 3 0.49 -13.70 -1.44
N PHE A 4 1.59 -14.21 -0.90
CA PHE A 4 2.51 -15.10 -1.57
C PHE A 4 3.32 -15.90 -0.52
N ASN A 5 2.90 -17.13 -0.25
CA ASN A 5 3.44 -18.02 0.78
C ASN A 5 3.35 -17.38 2.18
N GLU A 6 2.13 -17.13 2.64
CA GLU A 6 1.80 -16.48 3.92
C GLU A 6 0.82 -17.34 4.75
N VAL A 7 0.86 -18.69 4.59
CA VAL A 7 -0.06 -19.61 5.27
C VAL A 7 0.01 -19.50 6.79
N ASP A 8 1.19 -19.19 7.36
CA ASP A 8 1.39 -19.10 8.81
C ASP A 8 0.81 -17.80 9.42
N THR A 9 0.52 -16.78 8.61
CA THR A 9 0.17 -15.43 9.10
C THR A 9 -1.18 -14.94 8.62
N LEU A 10 -1.66 -15.42 7.47
CA LEU A 10 -2.89 -14.96 6.84
C LEU A 10 -4.10 -14.99 7.78
N GLU A 11 -4.33 -16.12 8.47
CA GLU A 11 -5.48 -16.28 9.35
C GLU A 11 -5.46 -15.26 10.50
N ALA A 12 -4.29 -15.06 11.11
CA ALA A 12 -4.14 -14.11 12.22
C ALA A 12 -4.44 -12.67 11.77
N VAL A 13 -3.98 -12.27 10.57
CA VAL A 13 -4.28 -10.94 10.02
C VAL A 13 -5.77 -10.80 9.72
N VAL A 14 -6.40 -11.79 9.06
CA VAL A 14 -7.83 -11.76 8.71
C VAL A 14 -8.70 -11.66 9.97
N ARG A 15 -8.46 -12.53 10.97
CA ARG A 15 -9.22 -12.52 12.23
C ARG A 15 -8.97 -11.20 12.98
N GLY A 16 -7.73 -10.74 13.09
CA GLY A 16 -7.40 -9.47 13.74
C GLY A 16 -8.10 -8.25 13.08
N LEU A 17 -8.24 -8.23 11.75
CA LEU A 17 -9.01 -7.18 11.06
C LEU A 17 -10.50 -7.26 11.41
N ARG A 18 -11.09 -8.46 11.47
CA ARG A 18 -12.49 -8.68 11.84
C ARG A 18 -12.78 -8.35 13.30
N ASP A 19 -11.81 -8.60 14.20
CA ASP A 19 -11.95 -8.27 15.62
C ASP A 19 -12.08 -6.76 15.86
N VAL A 20 -11.37 -5.94 15.07
CA VAL A 20 -11.38 -4.47 15.22
C VAL A 20 -12.41 -3.79 14.33
N GLU A 21 -12.82 -4.41 13.23
CA GLU A 21 -13.84 -3.91 12.28
C GLU A 21 -14.68 -5.10 11.75
N PRO A 22 -15.70 -5.53 12.49
CA PRO A 22 -16.49 -6.73 12.14
C PRO A 22 -17.16 -6.66 10.75
N GLY A 23 -17.47 -5.46 10.26
CA GLY A 23 -18.11 -5.23 8.97
C GLY A 23 -17.16 -5.10 7.78
N ILE A 24 -15.84 -5.27 7.99
CA ILE A 24 -14.88 -5.08 6.88
C ILE A 24 -14.98 -6.22 5.86
N GLY A 25 -15.20 -5.89 4.57
CA GLY A 25 -15.00 -6.83 3.48
C GLY A 25 -13.51 -7.02 3.19
N ILE A 26 -13.05 -8.24 2.96
CA ILE A 26 -11.64 -8.55 2.73
C ILE A 26 -11.46 -9.12 1.32
N VAL A 27 -10.52 -8.55 0.56
CA VAL A 27 -10.10 -9.10 -0.74
C VAL A 27 -8.68 -9.64 -0.60
N VAL A 28 -8.53 -10.96 -0.66
CA VAL A 28 -7.24 -11.65 -0.72
C VAL A 28 -6.86 -11.84 -2.18
N VAL A 29 -5.65 -11.46 -2.56
CA VAL A 29 -5.13 -11.68 -3.93
C VAL A 29 -3.90 -12.55 -3.83
N ASP A 30 -4.06 -13.82 -4.15
CA ASP A 30 -2.99 -14.81 -4.05
C ASP A 30 -2.17 -14.91 -5.33
N ASP A 31 -0.86 -14.80 -5.18
CA ASP A 31 0.12 -14.77 -6.27
C ASP A 31 0.69 -16.17 -6.58
N SER A 32 -0.20 -17.19 -6.66
CA SER A 32 0.17 -18.59 -6.90
C SER A 32 1.06 -19.15 -5.78
N SER A 33 0.58 -19.04 -4.54
CA SER A 33 1.24 -19.63 -3.37
C SER A 33 1.28 -21.15 -3.46
N ALA A 34 2.40 -21.75 -3.04
CA ALA A 34 2.61 -23.20 -3.07
C ALA A 34 2.53 -23.85 -1.68
N ASP A 35 2.26 -23.06 -0.63
CA ASP A 35 2.32 -23.48 0.78
C ASP A 35 0.95 -23.74 1.42
N GLY A 36 -0.15 -23.62 0.66
CA GLY A 36 -1.52 -23.77 1.17
C GLY A 36 -2.20 -22.44 1.55
N THR A 37 -1.59 -21.29 1.23
CA THR A 37 -2.16 -19.97 1.51
C THR A 37 -3.52 -19.77 0.84
N SER A 38 -3.66 -20.14 -0.45
CA SER A 38 -4.92 -20.01 -1.19
C SER A 38 -6.01 -20.89 -0.59
N GLU A 39 -5.70 -22.15 -0.28
CA GLU A 39 -6.64 -23.07 0.36
C GLU A 39 -7.11 -22.57 1.73
N LEU A 40 -6.20 -21.97 2.50
CA LEU A 40 -6.54 -21.33 3.77
C LEU A 40 -7.48 -20.13 3.54
N ALA A 41 -7.19 -19.27 2.56
CA ALA A 41 -8.04 -18.13 2.22
C ALA A 41 -9.47 -18.58 1.86
N HIS A 42 -9.62 -19.63 1.04
CA HIS A 42 -10.92 -20.19 0.68
C HIS A 42 -11.66 -20.82 1.88
N ARG A 43 -10.96 -21.44 2.83
CA ARG A 43 -11.59 -21.91 4.09
C ARG A 43 -12.13 -20.75 4.90
N LEU A 44 -11.37 -19.66 5.04
CA LEU A 44 -11.80 -18.46 5.76
C LEU A 44 -13.04 -17.80 5.16
N VAL A 45 -13.27 -17.90 3.82
CA VAL A 45 -14.53 -17.47 3.19
C VAL A 45 -15.72 -18.21 3.81
N GLY A 46 -15.63 -19.54 3.94
CA GLY A 46 -16.71 -20.36 4.51
C GLY A 46 -16.96 -20.09 6.00
N GLU A 47 -15.93 -19.72 6.75
CA GLU A 47 -16.02 -19.49 8.20
C GLU A 47 -16.47 -18.08 8.58
N LEU A 48 -15.98 -17.06 7.87
CA LEU A 48 -16.10 -15.66 8.27
C LEU A 48 -17.02 -14.83 7.36
N GLY A 49 -17.31 -15.31 6.14
CA GLY A 49 -18.07 -14.53 5.14
C GLY A 49 -17.35 -13.25 4.71
N ASP A 50 -17.92 -12.54 3.73
CA ASP A 50 -17.42 -11.26 3.19
C ASP A 50 -15.90 -11.22 2.90
N ILE A 51 -15.38 -12.36 2.43
CA ILE A 51 -14.01 -12.50 1.93
C ILE A 51 -14.08 -12.89 0.46
N THR A 52 -13.41 -12.14 -0.39
CA THR A 52 -13.24 -12.46 -1.81
C THR A 52 -11.81 -12.95 -2.02
N VAL A 53 -11.64 -14.13 -2.58
CA VAL A 53 -10.32 -14.67 -2.95
C VAL A 53 -10.14 -14.55 -4.45
N ILE A 54 -9.01 -14.02 -4.86
CA ILE A 54 -8.60 -13.90 -6.27
C ILE A 54 -7.29 -14.66 -6.45
N ASP A 55 -7.39 -15.88 -6.98
CA ASP A 55 -6.22 -16.69 -7.31
C ASP A 55 -5.65 -16.26 -8.64
N ARG A 56 -4.36 -15.98 -8.68
CA ARG A 56 -3.63 -15.65 -9.91
C ARG A 56 -2.81 -16.86 -10.37
N PRO A 57 -2.78 -17.16 -11.67
CA PRO A 57 -2.10 -18.36 -12.17
C PRO A 57 -0.58 -18.31 -12.04
N THR A 58 -0.01 -17.12 -11.87
CA THR A 58 1.43 -16.89 -11.71
C THR A 58 1.69 -15.67 -10.83
N LYS A 59 2.90 -15.58 -10.27
CA LYS A 59 3.34 -14.41 -9.51
C LYS A 59 3.54 -13.20 -10.44
N LEU A 60 2.69 -12.20 -10.32
CA LEU A 60 2.69 -10.99 -11.14
C LEU A 60 3.18 -9.73 -10.39
N GLY A 61 3.58 -9.87 -9.14
CA GLY A 61 4.13 -8.78 -8.33
C GLY A 61 3.12 -8.05 -7.45
N LEU A 62 3.66 -7.36 -6.46
CA LEU A 62 2.90 -6.73 -5.37
C LEU A 62 1.99 -5.60 -5.86
N GLY A 63 2.50 -4.70 -6.70
CA GLY A 63 1.71 -3.59 -7.25
C GLY A 63 0.56 -4.07 -8.11
N SER A 64 0.79 -5.12 -8.93
CA SER A 64 -0.25 -5.78 -9.71
C SER A 64 -1.32 -6.43 -8.82
N ALA A 65 -0.93 -7.04 -7.68
CA ALA A 65 -1.88 -7.60 -6.73
C ALA A 65 -2.73 -6.51 -6.06
N TYR A 66 -2.12 -5.41 -5.63
CA TYR A 66 -2.86 -4.26 -5.10
C TYR A 66 -3.82 -3.67 -6.11
N ARG A 67 -3.41 -3.48 -7.37
CA ARG A 67 -4.32 -2.99 -8.43
C ARG A 67 -5.52 -3.90 -8.59
N ARG A 68 -5.31 -5.22 -8.63
CA ARG A 68 -6.39 -6.20 -8.79
C ARG A 68 -7.34 -6.17 -7.59
N GLY A 69 -6.80 -6.16 -6.35
CA GLY A 69 -7.61 -6.15 -5.13
C GLY A 69 -8.40 -4.85 -4.93
N ILE A 70 -7.77 -3.69 -5.15
CA ILE A 70 -8.44 -2.38 -5.08
C ILE A 70 -9.53 -2.28 -6.15
N GLY A 71 -9.23 -2.70 -7.39
CA GLY A 71 -10.22 -2.72 -8.47
C GLY A 71 -11.44 -3.58 -8.12
N SER A 72 -11.23 -4.76 -7.53
CA SER A 72 -12.31 -5.63 -7.04
C SER A 72 -13.13 -4.94 -5.94
N ALA A 73 -12.48 -4.34 -4.94
CA ALA A 73 -13.19 -3.64 -3.87
C ALA A 73 -14.04 -2.47 -4.38
N LEU A 74 -13.51 -1.68 -5.33
CA LEU A 74 -14.24 -0.59 -5.97
C LEU A 74 -15.46 -1.09 -6.78
N GLN A 75 -15.34 -2.23 -7.46
CA GLN A 75 -16.45 -2.86 -8.18
C GLN A 75 -17.54 -3.38 -7.24
N GLN A 76 -17.15 -3.80 -6.02
CA GLN A 76 -18.09 -4.21 -4.96
C GLN A 76 -18.71 -3.02 -4.22
N GLY A 77 -18.41 -1.79 -4.61
CA GLY A 77 -19.02 -0.58 -4.04
C GLY A 77 -18.35 -0.07 -2.77
N ALA A 78 -17.11 -0.46 -2.48
CA ALA A 78 -16.41 0.04 -1.31
C ALA A 78 -16.27 1.57 -1.32
N ASP A 79 -16.54 2.22 -0.20
CA ASP A 79 -16.32 3.66 0.01
C ASP A 79 -14.89 3.96 0.45
N VAL A 80 -14.25 2.99 1.10
CA VAL A 80 -12.85 3.07 1.55
C VAL A 80 -12.15 1.77 1.19
N CYS A 81 -10.97 1.88 0.55
CA CYS A 81 -10.11 0.74 0.27
C CYS A 81 -8.90 0.76 1.20
N VAL A 82 -8.74 -0.29 2.00
CA VAL A 82 -7.58 -0.46 2.88
C VAL A 82 -6.58 -1.41 2.25
N GLN A 83 -5.31 -1.03 2.29
CA GLN A 83 -4.18 -1.81 1.85
C GLN A 83 -3.37 -2.26 3.07
N ILE A 84 -3.13 -3.55 3.20
CA ILE A 84 -2.34 -4.16 4.28
C ILE A 84 -1.62 -5.40 3.74
N ASP A 85 -0.42 -5.69 4.25
CA ASP A 85 0.31 -6.92 3.97
C ASP A 85 -0.15 -8.05 4.89
N ALA A 86 -0.07 -9.30 4.42
CA ALA A 86 -0.56 -10.49 5.14
C ALA A 86 0.48 -11.09 6.11
N ASP A 87 1.60 -10.41 6.38
CA ASP A 87 2.79 -10.96 7.04
C ASP A 87 2.96 -10.54 8.51
N LEU A 88 1.90 -9.97 9.12
CA LEU A 88 1.91 -9.43 10.48
C LEU A 88 2.93 -8.30 10.72
N SER A 89 3.49 -7.70 9.66
CA SER A 89 4.35 -6.51 9.81
C SER A 89 3.57 -5.26 10.22
N HIS A 90 2.28 -5.24 9.95
CA HIS A 90 1.32 -4.22 10.33
C HIS A 90 0.32 -4.78 11.35
N ASP A 91 0.04 -4.01 12.39
CA ASP A 91 -0.91 -4.39 13.42
C ASP A 91 -2.35 -4.09 12.95
N PRO A 92 -3.24 -5.09 12.87
CA PRO A 92 -4.65 -4.84 12.55
C PRO A 92 -5.33 -3.82 13.46
N SER A 93 -4.88 -3.67 14.72
CA SER A 93 -5.41 -2.70 15.69
C SER A 93 -5.22 -1.23 15.28
N ASP A 94 -4.34 -0.95 14.31
CA ASP A 94 -4.18 0.39 13.72
C ASP A 94 -5.28 0.75 12.69
N LEU A 95 -6.11 -0.23 12.26
CA LEU A 95 -7.16 -0.03 11.25
C LEU A 95 -8.17 1.07 11.62
N PRO A 96 -8.73 1.11 12.85
CA PRO A 96 -9.69 2.15 13.22
C PRO A 96 -9.13 3.56 13.08
N ALA A 97 -7.83 3.76 13.37
CA ALA A 97 -7.18 5.06 13.22
C ALA A 97 -7.03 5.46 11.74
N LEU A 98 -6.72 4.51 10.85
CA LEU A 98 -6.72 4.76 9.39
C LEU A 98 -8.10 5.19 8.89
N LEU A 99 -9.15 4.46 9.28
CA LEU A 99 -10.53 4.76 8.88
C LEU A 99 -11.01 6.10 9.44
N ALA A 100 -10.67 6.42 10.69
CA ALA A 100 -10.99 7.70 11.30
C ALA A 100 -10.37 8.88 10.53
N ASN A 101 -9.12 8.77 10.05
CA ASN A 101 -8.51 9.82 9.22
C ASN A 101 -9.27 10.01 7.89
N ILE A 102 -9.76 8.94 7.27
CA ILE A 102 -10.59 9.05 6.06
C ILE A 102 -11.93 9.73 6.37
N SER A 103 -12.59 9.36 7.47
CA SER A 103 -13.87 9.99 7.88
C SER A 103 -13.69 11.49 8.18
N HIS A 104 -12.53 11.91 8.71
CA HIS A 104 -12.16 13.31 8.91
C HIS A 104 -11.69 14.04 7.65
N GLY A 105 -11.93 13.47 6.48
CA GLY A 105 -11.75 14.13 5.18
C GLY A 105 -10.39 13.95 4.53
N ALA A 106 -9.57 12.97 4.94
CA ALA A 106 -8.41 12.58 4.18
C ALA A 106 -8.83 11.79 2.92
N ASP A 107 -8.12 11.97 1.82
CA ASP A 107 -8.23 11.14 0.62
C ASP A 107 -7.32 9.90 0.70
N LEU A 108 -6.21 10.03 1.43
CA LEU A 108 -5.27 8.97 1.74
C LEU A 108 -4.79 9.10 3.19
N ALA A 109 -4.96 8.05 3.99
CA ALA A 109 -4.34 7.89 5.30
C ALA A 109 -3.19 6.88 5.20
N ILE A 110 -2.02 7.23 5.74
CA ILE A 110 -0.80 6.41 5.71
C ILE A 110 -0.39 6.07 7.13
N GLY A 111 -0.29 4.78 7.46
CA GLY A 111 0.37 4.31 8.66
C GLY A 111 1.88 4.51 8.52
N SER A 112 2.41 5.54 9.15
CA SER A 112 3.78 6.02 8.94
C SER A 112 4.73 5.57 10.04
N ARG A 113 5.90 5.09 9.63
CA ARG A 113 7.00 4.69 10.52
C ARG A 113 7.88 5.88 10.93
N TYR A 114 7.71 7.04 10.28
CA TYR A 114 8.65 8.16 10.34
C TYR A 114 8.06 9.47 10.87
N VAL A 115 6.80 9.49 11.22
CA VAL A 115 6.18 10.60 11.98
C VAL A 115 6.44 10.43 13.49
N PRO A 116 6.30 11.49 14.31
CA PRO A 116 6.42 11.37 15.76
C PRO A 116 5.52 10.26 16.32
N GLY A 117 6.07 9.35 17.11
CA GLY A 117 5.41 8.15 17.63
C GLY A 117 5.54 6.90 16.75
N GLY A 118 5.88 7.04 15.46
CA GLY A 118 6.13 5.92 14.57
C GLY A 118 7.39 5.14 14.94
N ARG A 119 7.34 3.81 14.79
CA ARG A 119 8.43 2.91 15.22
C ARG A 119 8.68 1.82 14.19
N ILE A 120 9.93 1.33 14.16
CA ILE A 120 10.35 0.15 13.41
C ILE A 120 11.06 -0.78 14.37
N GLU A 121 10.53 -1.96 14.56
CA GLU A 121 11.14 -3.00 15.39
C GLU A 121 12.00 -3.95 14.53
N ARG A 122 13.05 -4.50 15.13
CA ARG A 122 13.93 -5.56 14.59
C ARG A 122 14.67 -5.25 13.28
N TRP A 123 14.62 -4.03 12.74
CA TRP A 123 15.44 -3.69 11.58
C TRP A 123 16.86 -3.28 12.00
N PRO A 124 17.90 -3.73 11.25
CA PRO A 124 19.23 -3.19 11.37
C PRO A 124 19.23 -1.67 11.11
N TRP A 125 20.11 -0.93 11.77
CA TRP A 125 20.23 0.52 11.61
C TRP A 125 20.49 0.95 10.16
N SER A 126 21.29 0.17 9.41
CA SER A 126 21.59 0.41 7.99
C SER A 126 20.34 0.37 7.10
N ARG A 127 19.43 -0.60 7.36
CA ARG A 127 18.16 -0.71 6.65
C ARG A 127 17.23 0.46 7.00
N ARG A 128 17.20 0.87 8.27
CA ARG A 128 16.42 2.06 8.70
C ARG A 128 16.92 3.32 8.01
N TRP A 129 18.25 3.51 7.97
CA TRP A 129 18.87 4.66 7.33
C TRP A 129 18.55 4.70 5.83
N LEU A 130 18.75 3.57 5.12
CA LEU A 130 18.46 3.47 3.69
C LEU A 130 16.99 3.75 3.38
N SER A 131 16.06 3.18 4.17
CA SER A 131 14.63 3.42 4.00
C SER A 131 14.26 4.88 4.26
N ARG A 132 14.79 5.50 5.32
CA ARG A 132 14.55 6.92 5.60
C ARG A 132 15.12 7.82 4.51
N TRP A 133 16.32 7.51 4.02
CA TRP A 133 16.92 8.24 2.92
C TRP A 133 16.08 8.13 1.64
N GLY A 134 15.65 6.92 1.28
CA GLY A 134 14.82 6.69 0.10
C GLY A 134 13.48 7.44 0.16
N ASN A 135 12.83 7.48 1.33
CA ASN A 135 11.60 8.25 1.53
C ASN A 135 11.85 9.75 1.37
N ARG A 136 12.92 10.29 1.98
CA ARG A 136 13.28 11.72 1.82
C ARG A 136 13.63 12.08 0.39
N TYR A 137 14.34 11.20 -0.31
CA TYR A 137 14.65 11.38 -1.73
C TYR A 137 13.37 11.46 -2.56
N ALA A 138 12.47 10.48 -2.44
CA ALA A 138 11.22 10.46 -3.19
C ALA A 138 10.35 11.68 -2.87
N ALA A 139 10.17 11.99 -1.58
CA ALA A 139 9.39 13.15 -1.14
C ALA A 139 9.98 14.47 -1.64
N GLY A 140 11.29 14.66 -1.52
CA GLY A 140 11.96 15.89 -1.96
C GLY A 140 11.93 16.10 -3.47
N VAL A 141 12.21 15.07 -4.27
CA VAL A 141 12.23 15.19 -5.73
C VAL A 141 10.82 15.41 -6.30
N LEU A 142 9.81 14.72 -5.75
CA LEU A 142 8.44 14.78 -6.22
C LEU A 142 7.60 15.86 -5.53
N GLY A 143 8.15 16.55 -4.51
CA GLY A 143 7.42 17.56 -3.75
C GLY A 143 6.27 16.98 -2.93
N LEU A 144 6.44 15.78 -2.36
CA LEU A 144 5.43 15.12 -1.55
C LEU A 144 5.55 15.58 -0.09
N ALA A 145 4.47 16.06 0.49
CA ALA A 145 4.40 16.46 1.90
C ALA A 145 4.13 15.23 2.80
N VAL A 146 4.95 14.17 2.65
CA VAL A 146 4.85 12.94 3.45
C VAL A 146 6.23 12.49 3.92
N ASN A 147 6.27 11.81 5.08
CA ASN A 147 7.49 11.25 5.66
C ASN A 147 7.72 9.80 5.24
N ASP A 148 6.65 9.06 4.90
CA ASP A 148 6.69 7.63 4.57
C ASP A 148 5.92 7.30 3.29
N ALA A 149 6.49 7.69 2.16
CA ALA A 149 5.93 7.39 0.83
C ALA A 149 5.95 5.90 0.47
N THR A 150 6.68 5.06 1.24
CA THR A 150 6.84 3.62 0.99
C THR A 150 6.08 2.72 1.96
N ALA A 151 5.34 3.28 2.92
CA ALA A 151 4.53 2.49 3.85
C ALA A 151 3.48 1.66 3.10
N GLY A 152 3.26 0.42 3.55
CA GLY A 152 2.31 -0.53 2.97
C GLY A 152 0.91 -0.46 3.59
N TYR A 153 0.76 0.03 4.83
CA TYR A 153 -0.53 0.14 5.50
C TYR A 153 -1.19 1.48 5.19
N ARG A 154 -2.26 1.45 4.42
CA ARG A 154 -2.91 2.64 3.88
C ARG A 154 -4.41 2.49 3.79
N ALA A 155 -5.14 3.57 3.98
CA ALA A 155 -6.55 3.67 3.60
C ALA A 155 -6.73 4.76 2.54
N TYR A 156 -7.52 4.47 1.53
CA TYR A 156 -7.85 5.37 0.44
C TYR A 156 -9.36 5.60 0.40
N ARG A 157 -9.79 6.83 0.27
CA ARG A 157 -11.16 7.15 -0.10
C ARG A 157 -11.41 6.66 -1.54
N ALA A 158 -12.47 5.90 -1.77
CA ALA A 158 -12.78 5.34 -3.08
C ALA A 158 -12.93 6.43 -4.15
N GLU A 159 -13.54 7.57 -3.80
CA GLU A 159 -13.66 8.71 -4.70
C GLU A 159 -12.28 9.25 -5.14
N ALA A 160 -11.31 9.31 -4.24
CA ALA A 160 -9.95 9.70 -4.59
C ALA A 160 -9.30 8.72 -5.56
N LEU A 161 -9.50 7.40 -5.35
CA LEU A 161 -9.04 6.37 -6.29
C LEU A 161 -9.71 6.49 -7.67
N ARG A 162 -11.00 6.78 -7.73
CA ARG A 162 -11.72 6.99 -9.00
C ARG A 162 -11.26 8.24 -9.77
N ARG A 163 -10.77 9.27 -9.06
CA ARG A 163 -10.16 10.46 -9.70
C ARG A 163 -8.77 10.19 -10.26
N LEU A 164 -8.11 9.13 -9.81
CA LEU A 164 -6.86 8.70 -10.40
C LEU A 164 -7.14 7.91 -11.68
N ASP A 165 -6.32 8.07 -12.67
CA ASP A 165 -6.27 7.11 -13.77
C ASP A 165 -5.54 5.85 -13.28
N PHE A 166 -6.28 5.07 -12.44
CA PHE A 166 -5.73 3.97 -11.68
C PHE A 166 -5.19 2.84 -12.56
N ASP A 167 -5.82 2.62 -13.72
CA ASP A 167 -5.42 1.60 -14.68
C ASP A 167 -4.06 1.91 -15.32
N THR A 168 -3.64 3.16 -15.30
CA THR A 168 -2.34 3.58 -15.81
C THR A 168 -1.19 3.49 -14.78
N VAL A 169 -1.48 3.09 -13.54
CA VAL A 169 -0.45 2.83 -12.53
C VAL A 169 0.33 1.58 -12.92
N THR A 170 1.62 1.75 -13.25
CA THR A 170 2.46 0.65 -13.75
C THR A 170 3.54 0.21 -12.80
N ALA A 171 3.87 1.02 -11.79
CA ALA A 171 4.91 0.69 -10.84
C ALA A 171 4.58 -0.55 -10.01
N ASP A 172 5.61 -1.27 -9.57
CA ASP A 172 5.50 -2.44 -8.71
C ASP A 172 6.30 -2.25 -7.41
N GLY A 173 6.13 -3.18 -6.46
CA GLY A 173 6.82 -3.14 -5.18
C GLY A 173 6.68 -1.80 -4.44
N TYR A 174 7.81 -1.27 -3.96
CA TYR A 174 7.83 0.05 -3.28
C TYR A 174 7.50 1.22 -4.22
N GLY A 175 7.76 1.05 -5.51
CA GLY A 175 7.42 2.04 -6.53
C GLY A 175 5.93 2.30 -6.62
N PHE A 176 5.11 1.26 -6.45
CA PHE A 176 3.66 1.38 -6.43
C PHE A 176 3.19 2.38 -5.35
N GLN A 177 3.74 2.30 -4.14
CA GLN A 177 3.38 3.19 -3.04
C GLN A 177 3.76 4.65 -3.31
N ILE A 178 4.94 4.86 -3.89
CA ILE A 178 5.42 6.21 -4.26
C ILE A 178 4.53 6.79 -5.37
N GLU A 179 4.24 6.00 -6.41
CA GLU A 179 3.40 6.45 -7.53
C GLU A 179 1.98 6.78 -7.05
N MET A 180 1.36 5.95 -6.22
CA MET A 180 0.03 6.21 -5.65
C MET A 180 0.01 7.51 -4.84
N THR A 181 1.00 7.71 -3.95
CA THR A 181 1.13 8.95 -3.17
C THR A 181 1.25 10.16 -4.09
N HIS A 182 2.13 10.07 -5.10
CA HIS A 182 2.36 11.14 -6.08
C HIS A 182 1.06 11.48 -6.83
N ARG A 183 0.33 10.49 -7.32
CA ARG A 183 -0.93 10.71 -8.05
C ARG A 183 -2.01 11.34 -7.19
N ILE A 184 -2.17 10.92 -5.91
CA ILE A 184 -3.09 11.57 -4.97
C ILE A 184 -2.73 13.05 -4.79
N VAL A 185 -1.45 13.38 -4.59
CA VAL A 185 -1.00 14.79 -4.49
C VAL A 185 -1.31 15.57 -5.78
N ARG A 186 -1.09 14.95 -6.95
CA ARG A 186 -1.33 15.61 -8.25
C ARG A 186 -2.80 15.88 -8.56
N THR A 187 -3.71 15.10 -8.01
CA THR A 187 -5.16 15.35 -8.09
C THR A 187 -5.68 16.29 -7.00
N GLY A 188 -4.79 16.87 -6.19
CA GLY A 188 -5.16 17.77 -5.09
C GLY A 188 -5.72 17.06 -3.85
N GLY A 189 -5.48 15.74 -3.74
CA GLY A 189 -5.96 14.94 -2.63
C GLY A 189 -5.23 15.25 -1.31
N LYS A 190 -5.97 15.20 -0.21
CA LYS A 190 -5.47 15.41 1.15
C LYS A 190 -4.88 14.11 1.70
N ILE A 191 -3.60 14.16 2.08
CA ILE A 191 -2.89 13.03 2.70
C ILE A 191 -2.66 13.30 4.18
N VAL A 192 -2.91 12.30 5.01
CA VAL A 192 -2.62 12.33 6.44
C VAL A 192 -1.76 11.13 6.80
N GLU A 193 -0.72 11.35 7.59
CA GLU A 193 0.10 10.29 8.18
C GLU A 193 -0.20 10.15 9.66
N PHE A 194 -0.31 8.91 10.14
CA PHE A 194 -0.43 8.66 11.56
C PHE A 194 0.63 7.60 11.99
N PRO A 195 1.11 7.64 13.25
CA PRO A 195 2.18 6.77 13.68
C PRO A 195 1.74 5.31 13.82
N ILE A 196 2.53 4.39 13.28
CA ILE A 196 2.38 2.94 13.49
C ILE A 196 3.67 2.32 14.01
N THR A 197 3.56 1.13 14.59
CA THR A 197 4.69 0.26 14.88
C THR A 197 4.81 -0.82 13.81
N PHE A 198 5.83 -0.70 12.97
CA PHE A 198 6.16 -1.72 11.98
C PHE A 198 7.05 -2.78 12.59
N ARG A 199 6.64 -4.05 12.51
CA ARG A 199 7.41 -5.20 12.97
C ARG A 199 8.02 -5.95 11.79
N ASP A 200 9.32 -6.30 11.87
CA ASP A 200 9.91 -7.12 10.83
C ASP A 200 9.39 -8.56 10.93
N ARG A 201 9.25 -9.22 9.79
CA ARG A 201 8.87 -10.65 9.75
C ARG A 201 9.86 -11.46 10.57
N GLY A 202 9.37 -12.39 11.37
CA GLY A 202 10.24 -13.29 12.16
C GLY A 202 11.02 -14.28 11.31
N SER A 203 10.58 -14.53 10.07
CA SER A 203 11.23 -15.43 9.09
C SER A 203 11.07 -14.87 7.67
N GLY A 204 12.18 -14.80 6.92
CA GLY A 204 12.17 -14.40 5.52
C GLY A 204 13.34 -13.48 5.14
N ARG A 205 13.90 -13.67 3.94
CA ARG A 205 14.93 -12.78 3.38
C ARG A 205 14.29 -11.43 3.02
N SER A 206 14.86 -10.34 3.51
CA SER A 206 14.49 -8.99 3.08
C SER A 206 14.47 -8.91 1.55
N LYS A 207 13.33 -8.54 0.97
CA LYS A 207 13.18 -8.35 -0.48
C LYS A 207 13.92 -7.10 -0.99
N LEU A 208 14.57 -6.33 -0.11
CA LEU A 208 15.28 -5.10 -0.45
C LEU A 208 16.64 -5.47 -1.07
N ASN A 209 16.72 -5.44 -2.39
CA ASN A 209 17.96 -5.63 -3.13
C ASN A 209 18.31 -4.36 -3.94
N ARG A 210 19.55 -4.29 -4.45
CA ARG A 210 20.03 -3.14 -5.25
C ARG A 210 19.18 -2.87 -6.51
N GLY A 211 18.54 -3.90 -7.06
CA GLY A 211 17.64 -3.78 -8.20
C GLY A 211 16.40 -2.96 -7.86
N ILE A 212 15.74 -3.26 -6.75
CA ILE A 212 14.55 -2.55 -6.26
C ILE A 212 14.84 -1.08 -5.96
N VAL A 213 16.00 -0.80 -5.36
CA VAL A 213 16.41 0.61 -5.10
C VAL A 213 16.61 1.37 -6.41
N ARG A 214 17.27 0.74 -7.40
CA ARG A 214 17.50 1.34 -8.71
C ARG A 214 16.19 1.60 -9.46
N GLU A 215 15.25 0.67 -9.40
CA GLU A 215 13.92 0.78 -9.99
C GLU A 215 13.13 1.94 -9.36
N ALA A 216 13.13 2.03 -8.02
CA ALA A 216 12.46 3.12 -7.31
C ALA A 216 13.06 4.50 -7.66
N VAL A 217 14.39 4.62 -7.75
CA VAL A 217 15.08 5.85 -8.17
C VAL A 217 14.69 6.21 -9.60
N GLY A 218 14.70 5.25 -10.53
CA GLY A 218 14.31 5.46 -11.92
C GLY A 218 12.85 5.90 -12.05
N LEU A 219 11.95 5.31 -11.27
CA LEU A 219 10.55 5.72 -11.21
C LEU A 219 10.39 7.17 -10.75
N VAL A 220 11.07 7.56 -9.66
CA VAL A 220 11.01 8.94 -9.14
C VAL A 220 11.47 9.95 -10.19
N VAL A 221 12.55 9.66 -10.90
CA VAL A 221 13.03 10.52 -11.98
C VAL A 221 12.02 10.61 -13.12
N ARG A 222 11.42 9.48 -13.53
CA ARG A 222 10.39 9.44 -14.57
C ARG A 222 9.20 10.30 -14.19
N LEU A 223 8.63 10.11 -13.00
CA LEU A 223 7.49 10.90 -12.51
C LEU A 223 7.80 12.39 -12.46
N TRP A 224 9.01 12.77 -12.05
CA TRP A 224 9.44 14.16 -12.03
C TRP A 224 9.57 14.77 -13.45
N VAL A 225 10.08 14.00 -14.44
CA VAL A 225 10.14 14.44 -15.83
C VAL A 225 8.75 14.64 -16.41
N ASP A 226 7.83 13.71 -16.15
CA ASP A 226 6.45 13.79 -16.63
C ASP A 226 5.72 15.00 -16.04
N ASP A 227 5.89 15.27 -14.74
CA ASP A 227 5.39 16.49 -14.10
C ASP A 227 5.87 17.77 -14.79
N ARG A 228 7.16 17.83 -15.15
CA ARG A 228 7.72 19.01 -15.82
C ARG A 228 7.17 19.18 -17.22
N ARG A 229 6.96 18.08 -17.94
CA ARG A 229 6.36 18.09 -19.28
C ARG A 229 4.91 18.60 -19.23
N ASP A 230 4.13 18.11 -18.26
CA ASP A 230 2.74 18.52 -18.10
C ASP A 230 2.60 19.99 -17.71
N ARG A 231 3.43 20.48 -16.78
CA ARG A 231 3.47 21.91 -16.43
C ARG A 231 3.82 22.81 -17.63
N ARG A 232 4.75 22.37 -18.50
CA ARG A 232 5.10 23.10 -19.71
C ARG A 232 3.97 23.11 -20.73
N ARG A 233 3.27 21.98 -20.90
CA ARG A 233 2.09 21.88 -21.78
C ARG A 233 0.97 22.80 -21.31
N ARG A 234 0.61 22.78 -20.02
CA ARG A 234 -0.42 23.66 -19.47
C ARG A 234 -0.10 25.15 -19.65
N ARG A 235 1.15 25.56 -19.43
CA ARG A 235 1.59 26.94 -19.66
C ARG A 235 1.49 27.39 -21.13
N ARG A 236 1.68 26.47 -22.09
CA ARG A 236 1.55 26.77 -23.53
C ARG A 236 0.09 26.86 -24.01
N LEU A 237 -0.86 26.28 -23.26
CA LEU A 237 -2.28 26.32 -23.58
C LEU A 237 -3.03 27.47 -22.89
N SER A 238 -2.40 28.11 -21.89
CA SER A 238 -2.95 29.24 -21.12
C SER A 238 -2.35 30.59 -21.49
N GLY A 239 -1.45 30.69 -22.45
CA GLY A 239 -0.89 31.90 -23.02
C GLY A 239 -1.12 31.98 -24.51
#